data_5d86c8d8e17238675d33ff696bb969e9
#
_entry.id   5d86c8d8e17238675d33ff696bb969e9
#
_cell.length_a   1.000
_cell.length_b   1.000
_cell.length_c   1.000
_cell.angle_alpha   90.00
_cell.angle_beta   90.00
_cell.angle_gamma   90.00
#
_symmetry.space_group_name_H-M   'P 1'
#
loop_
_entity.id
_entity.type
_entity.pdbx_description
1 polymer ?
#
loop_
_entity_poly.entity_id
_entity_poly.type
_entity_poly.pdbx_seq_one_letter_code
_entity_poly.pdbx_strand_id
1 'polypeptide(L)'
;MNVTSYHILIYGTEQGYQTNRAQIALYNGDKIVAYVRFNDPGMVFEVDSDSGGIIWMYLPSSIFQSVVDILRNEKPINIYYAQGRGFLGTSTLELVGEAEK
;
A
#
# COMPACT_ATOMS: atom_id res chain seq x y z
N MET A 1 11.14 -1.00 -5.85
CA MET A 1 11.61 0.24 -5.20
C MET A 1 11.46 0.10 -3.70
N ASN A 2 12.44 0.55 -2.97
CA ASN A 2 12.40 0.50 -1.51
C ASN A 2 11.42 1.51 -0.97
N VAL A 3 10.74 1.13 0.11
CA VAL A 3 9.84 2.02 0.84
C VAL A 3 10.47 2.29 2.20
N THR A 4 10.72 3.56 2.50
CA THR A 4 11.39 3.95 3.74
C THR A 4 10.47 4.62 4.75
N SER A 5 9.33 5.16 4.29
CA SER A 5 8.35 5.77 5.17
C SER A 5 6.97 5.74 4.52
N TYR A 6 5.94 6.02 5.31
CA TYR A 6 4.58 5.99 4.82
C TYR A 6 3.72 7.00 5.57
N HIS A 7 2.60 7.36 4.95
CA HIS A 7 1.64 8.31 5.51
C HIS A 7 0.25 7.75 5.32
N ILE A 8 -0.55 7.67 6.37
CA ILE A 8 -1.86 7.05 6.36
C ILE A 8 -2.94 8.11 6.48
N LEU A 9 -3.95 8.03 5.60
CA LEU A 9 -5.17 8.82 5.69
C LEU A 9 -6.36 7.87 5.67
N ILE A 10 -7.28 8.03 6.60
CA ILE A 10 -8.54 7.30 6.62
C ILE A 10 -9.64 8.30 6.41
N TYR A 11 -10.53 8.02 5.44
CA TYR A 11 -11.55 8.96 5.04
C TYR A 11 -12.87 8.64 5.72
N GLY A 12 -13.50 9.70 6.27
CA GLY A 12 -14.82 9.56 6.90
C GLY A 12 -15.94 9.49 5.88
N THR A 13 -17.15 9.53 6.39
CA THR A 13 -18.42 9.42 5.68
C THR A 13 -18.59 8.06 4.99
N GLU A 14 -19.81 7.79 4.58
CA GLU A 14 -20.12 6.51 3.95
C GLU A 14 -19.40 6.33 2.63
N GLN A 15 -19.29 7.42 1.84
CA GLN A 15 -18.66 7.36 0.52
C GLN A 15 -17.15 7.49 0.56
N GLY A 16 -16.57 7.88 1.70
CA GLY A 16 -15.15 8.13 1.76
C GLY A 16 -14.72 9.32 0.92
N TYR A 17 -13.55 9.24 0.31
CA TYR A 17 -13.01 10.29 -0.53
C TYR A 17 -12.62 9.71 -1.88
N GLN A 18 -13.18 10.26 -2.97
CA GLN A 18 -12.94 9.76 -4.33
C GLN A 18 -13.19 8.25 -4.42
N THR A 19 -14.24 7.79 -3.75
CA THR A 19 -14.64 6.38 -3.67
C THR A 19 -13.58 5.47 -3.04
N ASN A 20 -12.74 6.03 -2.16
CA ASN A 20 -11.80 5.24 -1.38
C ASN A 20 -12.10 5.39 0.11
N ARG A 21 -11.87 4.33 0.89
CA ARG A 21 -12.00 4.37 2.35
C ARG A 21 -10.73 4.91 3.00
N ALA A 22 -9.57 4.65 2.41
CA ALA A 22 -8.30 5.03 3.00
C ALA A 22 -7.22 5.06 1.93
N GLN A 23 -6.11 5.72 2.26
CA GLN A 23 -4.95 5.77 1.39
C GLN A 23 -3.69 5.72 2.22
N ILE A 24 -2.72 4.95 1.79
CA ILE A 24 -1.38 4.96 2.36
C ILE A 24 -0.43 5.42 1.25
N ALA A 25 0.23 6.55 1.48
CA ALA A 25 1.26 7.03 0.57
C ALA A 25 2.60 6.42 0.99
N LEU A 26 3.34 5.89 0.03
CA LEU A 26 4.62 5.24 0.27
C LEU A 26 5.75 6.08 -0.30
N TYR A 27 6.82 6.23 0.49
CA TYR A 27 7.93 7.10 0.15
C TYR A 27 9.26 6.34 0.15
N ASN A 28 10.15 6.76 -0.72
CA ASN A 28 11.56 6.40 -0.67
C ASN A 28 12.32 7.70 -0.42
N GLY A 29 12.82 7.88 0.81
CA GLY A 29 13.33 9.18 1.22
C GLY A 29 12.16 10.18 1.27
N ASP A 30 12.32 11.29 0.57
CA ASP A 30 11.25 12.30 0.48
C ASP A 30 10.48 12.23 -0.84
N LYS A 31 10.68 11.15 -1.62
CA LYS A 31 10.03 10.97 -2.91
C LYS A 31 8.89 9.98 -2.80
N ILE A 32 7.70 10.36 -3.29
CA ILE A 32 6.55 9.44 -3.34
C ILE A 32 6.81 8.40 -4.42
N VAL A 33 6.62 7.12 -4.07
CA VAL A 33 6.78 6.03 -5.03
C VAL A 33 5.47 5.29 -5.28
N ALA A 34 4.49 5.41 -4.38
CA ALA A 34 3.23 4.69 -4.57
C ALA A 34 2.13 5.27 -3.70
N TYR A 35 0.89 5.03 -4.15
CA TYR A 35 -0.31 5.22 -3.34
C TYR A 35 -1.04 3.88 -3.29
N VAL A 36 -1.32 3.42 -2.08
CA VAL A 36 -2.13 2.22 -1.86
C VAL A 36 -3.48 2.69 -1.36
N ARG A 37 -4.53 2.45 -2.14
CA ARG A 37 -5.87 2.91 -1.83
C ARG A 37 -6.75 1.72 -1.48
N PHE A 38 -7.68 1.95 -0.55
CA PHE A 38 -8.52 0.91 0.01
C PHE A 38 -9.98 1.23 -0.25
N ASN A 39 -10.71 0.25 -0.77
CA ASN A 39 -12.11 0.42 -1.13
C ASN A 39 -12.98 -0.49 -0.29
N ASP A 40 -14.08 0.06 0.25
CA ASP A 40 -15.08 -0.73 0.94
C ASP A 40 -15.88 -1.57 -0.05
N PRO A 41 -16.52 -2.65 0.41
CA PRO A 41 -17.43 -3.39 -0.45
C PRO A 41 -18.47 -2.45 -1.07
N GLY A 42 -18.67 -2.59 -2.37
CA GLY A 42 -19.61 -1.74 -3.11
C GLY A 42 -19.01 -0.50 -3.73
N MET A 43 -17.81 -0.11 -3.32
CA MET A 43 -17.09 0.98 -3.99
C MET A 43 -16.48 0.47 -5.28
N VAL A 44 -16.31 1.39 -6.25
CA VAL A 44 -15.71 1.04 -7.53
C VAL A 44 -14.20 0.86 -7.34
N PHE A 45 -13.70 -0.33 -7.71
CA PHE A 45 -12.26 -0.57 -7.73
C PHE A 45 -11.69 -0.13 -9.06
N GLU A 46 -10.59 0.60 -9.00
CA GLU A 46 -9.83 0.92 -10.20
C GLU A 46 -8.74 -0.11 -10.42
N VAL A 47 -8.23 -0.15 -11.64
CA VAL A 47 -7.14 -1.07 -11.99
C VAL A 47 -5.83 -0.47 -11.47
N ASP A 48 -4.97 -1.34 -10.93
CA ASP A 48 -3.63 -0.90 -10.53
C ASP A 48 -2.89 -0.36 -11.75
N SER A 49 -2.00 0.60 -11.52
CA SER A 49 -1.27 1.23 -12.61
C SER A 49 0.10 1.71 -12.15
N ASP A 50 0.97 1.97 -13.10
CA ASP A 50 2.25 2.63 -12.89
C ASP A 50 2.27 3.82 -13.83
N SER A 51 2.10 5.02 -13.28
CA SER A 51 1.97 6.22 -14.08
C SER A 51 2.95 7.27 -13.56
N GLY A 52 3.83 7.74 -14.44
CA GLY A 52 4.78 8.79 -14.09
C GLY A 52 5.77 8.37 -13.01
N GLY A 53 6.05 7.08 -12.90
CA GLY A 53 6.95 6.56 -11.88
C GLY A 53 6.29 6.35 -10.53
N ILE A 54 4.97 6.55 -10.44
CA ILE A 54 4.22 6.33 -9.21
C ILE A 54 3.29 5.15 -9.43
N ILE A 55 3.31 4.21 -8.50
CA ILE A 55 2.45 3.03 -8.56
C ILE A 55 1.15 3.33 -7.82
N TRP A 56 0.02 3.00 -8.45
CA TRP A 56 -1.31 3.13 -7.86
C TRP A 56 -1.84 1.72 -7.65
N MET A 57 -2.10 1.36 -6.40
CA MET A 57 -2.53 0.02 -6.03
C MET A 57 -3.85 0.11 -5.27
N TYR A 58 -4.80 -0.76 -5.62
CA TYR A 58 -6.15 -0.72 -5.04
C TYR A 58 -6.46 -2.05 -4.36
N LEU A 59 -6.87 -1.99 -3.10
CA LEU A 59 -7.11 -3.16 -2.27
C LEU A 59 -8.45 -3.04 -1.56
N PRO A 60 -9.06 -4.18 -1.19
CA PRO A 60 -10.25 -4.11 -0.33
C PRO A 60 -9.87 -3.59 1.06
N SER A 61 -10.78 -2.82 1.66
CA SER A 61 -10.51 -2.21 2.97
C SER A 61 -10.30 -3.26 4.06
N SER A 62 -10.80 -4.48 3.87
CA SER A 62 -10.62 -5.56 4.84
C SER A 62 -9.16 -5.94 5.04
N ILE A 63 -8.26 -5.63 4.09
CA ILE A 63 -6.84 -5.98 4.21
C ILE A 63 -6.01 -4.82 4.78
N PHE A 64 -6.65 -3.69 5.11
CA PHE A 64 -5.94 -2.48 5.54
C PHE A 64 -4.99 -2.75 6.70
N GLN A 65 -5.47 -3.42 7.75
CA GLN A 65 -4.64 -3.66 8.93
C GLN A 65 -3.43 -4.53 8.61
N SER A 66 -3.61 -5.51 7.73
CA SER A 66 -2.48 -6.36 7.31
C SER A 66 -1.39 -5.56 6.61
N VAL A 67 -1.79 -4.60 5.78
CA VAL A 67 -0.82 -3.73 5.10
C VAL A 67 -0.09 -2.86 6.11
N VAL A 68 -0.83 -2.27 7.06
CA VAL A 68 -0.21 -1.46 8.11
C VAL A 68 0.77 -2.29 8.92
N ASP A 69 0.42 -3.52 9.25
CA ASP A 69 1.30 -4.39 10.03
C ASP A 69 2.60 -4.70 9.28
N ILE A 70 2.52 -4.94 7.98
CA ILE A 70 3.72 -5.17 7.17
C ILE A 70 4.61 -3.93 7.19
N LEU A 71 4.02 -2.75 6.99
CA LEU A 71 4.79 -1.51 6.95
C LEU A 71 5.44 -1.18 8.28
N ARG A 72 4.80 -1.53 9.39
CA ARG A 72 5.31 -1.21 10.71
C ARG A 72 6.33 -2.20 11.23
N ASN A 73 6.21 -3.46 10.85
CA ASN A 73 6.96 -4.53 11.49
C ASN A 73 8.01 -5.19 10.61
N GLU A 74 7.96 -5.02 9.30
CA GLU A 74 8.86 -5.69 8.38
C GLU A 74 9.82 -4.69 7.74
N LYS A 75 11.01 -5.16 7.40
CA LYS A 75 11.97 -4.39 6.62
C LYS A 75 13.02 -5.31 6.04
N PRO A 76 13.56 -4.99 4.87
CA PRO A 76 13.18 -3.86 4.02
C PRO A 76 11.85 -4.14 3.31
N ILE A 77 11.13 -3.07 3.02
CA ILE A 77 9.87 -3.13 2.29
C ILE A 77 10.12 -2.69 0.86
N ASN A 78 9.49 -3.38 -0.08
CA ASN A 78 9.61 -3.08 -1.49
C ASN A 78 8.24 -2.99 -2.12
N ILE A 79 8.12 -2.13 -3.13
CA ILE A 79 6.92 -2.05 -3.96
C ILE A 79 7.34 -2.06 -5.42
N TYR A 80 6.59 -2.78 -6.26
CA TYR A 80 6.82 -2.80 -7.69
C TYR A 80 5.53 -3.10 -8.42
N TYR A 81 5.54 -2.89 -9.73
CA TYR A 81 4.37 -3.09 -10.57
C TYR A 81 4.76 -4.07 -11.68
N ALA A 82 3.93 -5.08 -11.87
CA ALA A 82 4.16 -6.08 -12.92
C ALA A 82 2.84 -6.74 -13.27
N GLN A 83 2.66 -7.04 -14.56
CA GLN A 83 1.52 -7.81 -15.05
C GLN A 83 0.18 -7.23 -14.61
N GLY A 84 0.07 -5.91 -14.64
CA GLY A 84 -1.18 -5.22 -14.37
C GLY A 84 -1.52 -5.04 -12.90
N ARG A 85 -0.58 -5.26 -11.99
CA ARG A 85 -0.86 -5.11 -10.56
C ARG A 85 0.36 -4.64 -9.79
N GLY A 86 0.10 -4.00 -8.65
CA GLY A 86 1.14 -3.65 -7.71
C GLY A 86 1.44 -4.82 -6.78
N PHE A 87 2.68 -4.87 -6.31
CA PHE A 87 3.13 -5.85 -5.33
C PHE A 87 3.83 -5.11 -4.20
N LEU A 88 3.40 -5.40 -2.97
CA LEU A 88 3.99 -4.81 -1.77
C LEU A 88 4.43 -5.95 -0.86
N GLY A 89 5.68 -5.95 -0.45
CA GLY A 89 6.16 -7.00 0.41
C GLY A 89 7.58 -6.77 0.88
N THR A 90 8.18 -7.81 1.43
CA THR A 90 9.56 -7.76 1.89
C THR A 90 10.50 -7.99 0.72
N SER A 91 11.68 -7.36 0.78
CA SER A 91 12.67 -7.47 -0.29
C SER A 91 13.57 -8.68 -0.16
N THR A 92 13.65 -9.27 1.03
CA THR A 92 14.54 -10.39 1.31
C THR A 92 13.78 -11.52 1.99
N LEU A 93 14.38 -12.69 1.95
CA LEU A 93 13.83 -13.84 2.67
C LEU A 93 14.03 -13.63 4.17
N GLU A 94 13.04 -14.09 4.94
CA GLU A 94 13.09 -14.02 6.40
C GLU A 94 12.79 -15.38 6.98
N LEU A 95 13.33 -15.64 8.14
CA LEU A 95 13.09 -16.89 8.83
C LEU A 95 11.69 -16.88 9.43
N VAL A 96 11.01 -18.02 9.32
CA VAL A 96 9.69 -18.19 9.91
C VAL A 96 9.82 -18.14 11.42
N GLY A 97 8.95 -17.36 12.06
CA GLY A 97 8.94 -17.26 13.52
C GLY A 97 9.85 -16.20 14.08
N GLU A 98 10.62 -15.49 13.25
CA GLU A 98 11.45 -14.37 13.72
C GLU A 98 10.64 -13.10 13.72
N ALA A 99 10.63 -12.41 14.85
CA ALA A 99 9.93 -11.13 14.96
C ALA A 99 10.87 -10.00 14.60
N GLU A 100 10.35 -9.03 13.84
CA GLU A 100 11.07 -7.80 13.57
C GLU A 100 10.98 -6.87 14.76
N LYS A 101 12.05 -6.19 15.05
CA LYS A 101 12.11 -5.28 16.20
C LYS A 101 12.14 -3.85 15.75
#